data_ae24fcae62ccbc3ffa5520a0b66292e0
#
_entry.id   ae24fcae62ccbc3ffa5520a0b66292e0
#
_cell.length_a   1.000
_cell.length_b   1.000
_cell.length_c   1.000
_cell.angle_alpha   90.00
_cell.angle_beta   90.00
_cell.angle_gamma   90.00
#
_symmetry.space_group_name_H-M   'P 1'
#
loop_
_entity.id
_entity.type
_entity.pdbx_description
1 polymer ?
#
loop_
_entity_poly.entity_id
_entity_poly.type
_entity_poly.pdbx_seq_one_letter_code
_entity_poly.pdbx_strand_id
1 'polypeptide(L)'
;MRKGITGVLLALALTIGAGSRAQYDRDYFYYVGRSFMIDNNFEDAIRTLNILLRFDDDAYEGYFLRGIAKYNLDDLLGAEADFTTAIEKNPVFTTAFTYRAITRSRLGNYDDALSDFAEAIELRPDLPNAYYSRGVTRLLNQQFREAIDDFDKFIRQENKVSDAYLNRGVCYLYLKDTTQAYADFETAIRTNRENPMSYNRRGELEMKQQRYKEAEADFDMAIRCDSNYLLSYFNRAIVYSSTNRPMQSLADFDRVLQLDSTNSLTYFNRAIVRSQIGDYNRAM
;
A
#
# COMPACT_ATOMS: atom_id res chain seq x y z
N MET A 1 -29.58 22.30 -5.01
CA MET A 1 -30.67 21.32 -4.81
C MET A 1 -30.33 20.13 -3.85
N ARG A 2 -29.16 20.09 -3.18
CA ARG A 2 -28.75 18.99 -2.25
C ARG A 2 -29.13 19.20 -0.77
N LYS A 3 -29.54 20.39 -0.33
CA LYS A 3 -29.92 20.67 1.06
C LYS A 3 -31.39 20.26 1.43
N GLY A 4 -32.19 19.86 0.45
CA GLY A 4 -33.62 19.51 0.67
C GLY A 4 -33.85 18.03 1.03
N ILE A 5 -32.93 17.13 0.72
CA ILE A 5 -33.14 15.68 0.88
C ILE A 5 -32.96 15.25 2.34
N THR A 6 -32.02 15.88 3.08
CA THR A 6 -31.77 15.58 4.51
C THR A 6 -32.94 15.99 5.41
N GLY A 7 -33.66 17.06 5.06
CA GLY A 7 -34.82 17.54 5.85
C GLY A 7 -36.10 16.72 5.64
N VAL A 8 -36.32 16.18 4.45
CA VAL A 8 -37.52 15.38 4.13
C VAL A 8 -37.42 13.97 4.72
N LEU A 9 -36.23 13.41 4.83
CA LEU A 9 -36.01 12.07 5.40
C LEU A 9 -36.16 12.03 6.92
N LEU A 10 -35.85 13.13 7.62
CA LEU A 10 -36.11 13.25 9.08
C LEU A 10 -37.61 13.32 9.38
N ALA A 11 -38.43 13.84 8.47
CA ALA A 11 -39.87 13.99 8.66
C ALA A 11 -40.63 12.66 8.45
N LEU A 12 -40.15 11.76 7.60
CA LEU A 12 -40.77 10.44 7.38
C LEU A 12 -40.57 9.46 8.54
N ALA A 13 -39.52 9.61 9.31
CA ALA A 13 -39.23 8.78 10.50
C ALA A 13 -40.23 8.98 11.65
N LEU A 14 -41.06 10.00 11.60
CA LEU A 14 -42.00 10.35 12.70
C LEU A 14 -43.36 9.66 12.67
N THR A 15 -43.66 8.78 11.69
CA THR A 15 -45.05 8.23 11.49
C THR A 15 -45.23 6.72 11.68
N ILE A 16 -44.19 5.96 12.04
CA ILE A 16 -44.26 4.48 12.18
C ILE A 16 -44.09 4.06 13.66
N GLY A 17 -44.76 2.99 14.13
CA GLY A 17 -44.78 2.54 15.53
C GLY A 17 -43.38 2.16 16.10
N ALA A 18 -43.16 2.35 17.40
CA ALA A 18 -41.83 2.39 18.05
C ALA A 18 -40.94 1.15 17.84
N GLY A 19 -41.50 -0.05 17.69
CA GLY A 19 -40.69 -1.28 17.50
C GLY A 19 -40.21 -1.50 16.04
N SER A 20 -41.04 -1.09 15.06
CA SER A 20 -40.65 -1.16 13.63
C SER A 20 -39.81 0.04 13.18
N ARG A 21 -39.87 1.15 13.90
CA ARG A 21 -39.04 2.34 13.65
C ARG A 21 -37.57 2.09 13.91
N ALA A 22 -37.21 1.49 15.05
CA ALA A 22 -35.80 1.30 15.41
C ALA A 22 -35.06 0.40 14.41
N GLN A 23 -35.72 -0.65 13.92
CA GLN A 23 -35.14 -1.57 12.95
C GLN A 23 -35.03 -0.96 11.56
N TYR A 24 -36.05 -0.20 11.11
CA TYR A 24 -36.05 0.49 9.83
C TYR A 24 -34.95 1.58 9.79
N ASP A 25 -34.79 2.34 10.87
CA ASP A 25 -33.78 3.39 10.94
C ASP A 25 -32.35 2.82 10.99
N ARG A 26 -32.14 1.70 11.70
CA ARG A 26 -30.86 1.00 11.75
C ARG A 26 -30.43 0.51 10.37
N ASP A 27 -31.28 -0.30 9.71
CA ASP A 27 -30.95 -0.89 8.42
C ASP A 27 -30.80 0.19 7.35
N TYR A 28 -31.63 1.21 7.37
CA TYR A 28 -31.51 2.35 6.46
C TYR A 28 -30.16 3.04 6.56
N PHE A 29 -29.74 3.43 7.77
CA PHE A 29 -28.44 4.12 7.95
C PHE A 29 -27.25 3.21 7.67
N TYR A 30 -27.37 1.91 7.91
CA TYR A 30 -26.35 0.95 7.53
C TYR A 30 -26.17 0.88 5.99
N TYR A 31 -27.26 0.70 5.25
CA TYR A 31 -27.20 0.60 3.79
C TYR A 31 -26.82 1.92 3.11
N VAL A 32 -27.28 3.06 3.62
CA VAL A 32 -26.88 4.38 3.11
C VAL A 32 -25.41 4.65 3.40
N GLY A 33 -24.93 4.35 4.60
CA GLY A 33 -23.51 4.46 4.94
C GLY A 33 -22.64 3.60 4.04
N ARG A 34 -23.08 2.34 3.79
CA ARG A 34 -22.40 1.43 2.87
C ARG A 34 -22.41 1.93 1.41
N SER A 35 -23.49 2.57 0.97
CA SER A 35 -23.56 3.17 -0.37
C SER A 35 -22.52 4.27 -0.53
N PHE A 36 -22.39 5.15 0.47
CA PHE A 36 -21.34 6.19 0.47
C PHE A 36 -19.93 5.60 0.44
N MET A 37 -19.70 4.45 1.09
CA MET A 37 -18.41 3.73 1.01
C MET A 37 -18.11 3.26 -0.43
N ILE A 38 -19.12 2.75 -1.15
CA ILE A 38 -18.98 2.31 -2.55
C ILE A 38 -18.65 3.50 -3.47
N ASP A 39 -19.25 4.66 -3.20
CA ASP A 39 -19.03 5.89 -3.95
C ASP A 39 -17.75 6.64 -3.52
N ASN A 40 -16.94 6.06 -2.63
CA ASN A 40 -15.76 6.67 -2.00
C ASN A 40 -16.05 8.03 -1.32
N ASN A 41 -17.30 8.25 -0.92
CA ASN A 41 -17.69 9.45 -0.16
C ASN A 41 -17.58 9.17 1.35
N PHE A 42 -16.34 9.11 1.84
CA PHE A 42 -16.04 8.65 3.19
C PHE A 42 -16.54 9.60 4.29
N GLU A 43 -16.59 10.91 4.05
CA GLU A 43 -17.12 11.88 5.01
C GLU A 43 -18.61 11.69 5.24
N ASP A 44 -19.41 11.51 4.19
CA ASP A 44 -20.85 11.26 4.33
C ASP A 44 -21.12 9.85 4.87
N ALA A 45 -20.27 8.87 4.56
CA ALA A 45 -20.31 7.55 5.20
C ALA A 45 -20.13 7.68 6.73
N ILE A 46 -19.10 8.40 7.20
CA ILE A 46 -18.87 8.63 8.64
C ILE A 46 -20.05 9.32 9.29
N ARG A 47 -20.61 10.38 8.67
CA ARG A 47 -21.78 11.09 9.21
C ARG A 47 -22.97 10.17 9.37
N THR A 48 -23.25 9.35 8.36
CA THR A 48 -24.37 8.41 8.33
C THR A 48 -24.18 7.30 9.35
N LEU A 49 -22.97 6.71 9.43
CA LEU A 49 -22.65 5.66 10.38
C LEU A 49 -22.64 6.17 11.82
N ASN A 50 -22.29 7.43 12.06
CA ASN A 50 -22.46 8.06 13.37
C ASN A 50 -23.93 8.12 13.80
N ILE A 51 -24.87 8.28 12.86
CA ILE A 51 -26.31 8.22 13.18
C ILE A 51 -26.69 6.78 13.51
N LEU A 52 -26.28 5.80 12.68
CA LEU A 52 -26.50 4.38 12.97
C LEU A 52 -26.06 4.02 14.39
N LEU A 53 -24.84 4.36 14.77
CA LEU A 53 -24.25 4.00 16.07
C LEU A 53 -24.84 4.74 17.27
N ARG A 54 -25.68 5.76 17.05
CA ARG A 54 -26.53 6.37 18.10
C ARG A 54 -27.82 5.61 18.32
N PHE A 55 -28.32 4.90 17.30
CA PHE A 55 -29.51 4.04 17.40
C PHE A 55 -29.18 2.64 17.89
N ASP A 56 -28.01 2.14 17.51
CA ASP A 56 -27.51 0.81 17.84
C ASP A 56 -26.00 0.85 18.08
N ASP A 57 -25.63 0.95 19.35
CA ASP A 57 -24.23 0.98 19.80
C ASP A 57 -23.58 -0.42 19.82
N ASP A 58 -24.37 -1.49 19.57
CA ASP A 58 -23.88 -2.86 19.39
C ASP A 58 -23.62 -3.24 17.93
N ALA A 59 -23.92 -2.34 16.97
CA ALA A 59 -23.71 -2.58 15.55
C ALA A 59 -22.22 -2.64 15.17
N TYR A 60 -21.57 -3.79 15.40
CA TYR A 60 -20.13 -3.97 15.13
C TYR A 60 -19.75 -3.69 13.67
N GLU A 61 -20.64 -4.02 12.70
CA GLU A 61 -20.44 -3.68 11.28
C GLU A 61 -20.43 -2.17 11.05
N GLY A 62 -21.19 -1.41 11.82
CA GLY A 62 -21.22 0.06 11.75
C GLY A 62 -19.88 0.67 12.16
N TYR A 63 -19.31 0.20 13.27
CA TYR A 63 -17.95 0.58 13.69
C TYR A 63 -16.92 0.17 12.64
N PHE A 64 -17.00 -1.05 12.14
CA PHE A 64 -16.08 -1.55 11.12
C PHE A 64 -16.12 -0.69 9.85
N LEU A 65 -17.28 -0.40 9.29
CA LEU A 65 -17.42 0.45 8.10
C LEU A 65 -16.91 1.88 8.36
N ARG A 66 -17.19 2.44 9.55
CA ARG A 66 -16.68 3.78 9.93
C ARG A 66 -15.16 3.76 10.08
N GLY A 67 -14.60 2.70 10.63
CA GLY A 67 -13.16 2.48 10.70
C GLY A 67 -12.52 2.46 9.31
N ILE A 68 -13.12 1.74 8.34
CA ILE A 68 -12.66 1.75 6.94
C ILE A 68 -12.73 3.16 6.34
N ALA A 69 -13.83 3.91 6.56
CA ALA A 69 -13.97 5.27 6.06
C ALA A 69 -12.88 6.19 6.62
N LYS A 70 -12.62 6.12 7.93
CA LYS A 70 -11.54 6.88 8.59
C LYS A 70 -10.17 6.49 8.07
N TYR A 71 -9.91 5.18 7.88
CA TYR A 71 -8.66 4.68 7.31
C TYR A 71 -8.38 5.28 5.93
N ASN A 72 -9.39 5.37 5.07
CA ASN A 72 -9.26 5.98 3.74
C ASN A 72 -9.07 7.50 3.77
N LEU A 73 -9.51 8.17 4.82
CA LEU A 73 -9.25 9.60 5.09
C LEU A 73 -7.94 9.84 5.86
N ASP A 74 -7.12 8.81 6.06
CA ASP A 74 -5.86 8.86 6.81
C ASP A 74 -6.01 9.15 8.32
N ASP A 75 -7.25 9.06 8.86
CA ASP A 75 -7.49 9.07 10.31
C ASP A 75 -7.22 7.69 10.89
N LEU A 76 -5.94 7.33 10.97
CA LEU A 76 -5.51 5.98 11.37
C LEU A 76 -5.84 5.68 12.83
N LEU A 77 -5.71 6.67 13.74
CA LEU A 77 -6.03 6.47 15.15
C LEU A 77 -7.54 6.29 15.36
N GLY A 78 -8.35 7.08 14.68
CA GLY A 78 -9.80 6.91 14.69
C GLY A 78 -10.26 5.60 14.08
N ALA A 79 -9.57 5.10 13.05
CA ALA A 79 -9.83 3.80 12.43
C ALA A 79 -9.49 2.65 13.40
N GLU A 80 -8.32 2.68 14.05
CA GLU A 80 -7.91 1.68 15.05
C GLU A 80 -8.91 1.58 16.20
N ALA A 81 -9.37 2.74 16.72
CA ALA A 81 -10.38 2.79 17.78
C ALA A 81 -11.70 2.13 17.34
N ASP A 82 -12.17 2.43 16.12
CA ASP A 82 -13.41 1.85 15.59
C ASP A 82 -13.28 0.34 15.34
N PHE A 83 -12.15 -0.14 14.80
CA PHE A 83 -11.90 -1.58 14.63
C PHE A 83 -11.80 -2.29 16.00
N THR A 84 -11.22 -1.64 17.01
CA THR A 84 -11.16 -2.18 18.36
C THR A 84 -12.55 -2.37 18.93
N THR A 85 -13.41 -1.35 18.83
CA THR A 85 -14.81 -1.46 19.27
C THR A 85 -15.57 -2.54 18.49
N ALA A 86 -15.35 -2.66 17.18
CA ALA A 86 -15.97 -3.71 16.38
C ALA A 86 -15.57 -5.12 16.86
N ILE A 87 -14.30 -5.32 17.24
CA ILE A 87 -13.78 -6.59 17.78
C ILE A 87 -14.34 -6.85 19.19
N GLU A 88 -14.43 -5.83 20.05
CA GLU A 88 -15.04 -5.96 21.40
C GLU A 88 -16.51 -6.41 21.31
N LYS A 89 -17.26 -5.89 20.34
CA LYS A 89 -18.65 -6.26 20.09
C LYS A 89 -18.79 -7.64 19.40
N ASN A 90 -17.83 -8.02 18.57
CA ASN A 90 -17.81 -9.33 17.88
C ASN A 90 -16.38 -9.89 17.84
N PRO A 91 -15.99 -10.67 18.88
CA PRO A 91 -14.62 -11.21 19.00
C PRO A 91 -14.21 -12.22 17.93
N VAL A 92 -15.12 -12.69 17.08
CA VAL A 92 -14.82 -13.60 15.96
C VAL A 92 -14.85 -12.88 14.60
N PHE A 93 -14.88 -11.55 14.60
CA PHE A 93 -14.93 -10.76 13.37
C PHE A 93 -13.54 -10.62 12.74
N THR A 94 -13.11 -11.67 12.08
CA THR A 94 -11.78 -11.82 11.46
C THR A 94 -11.35 -10.63 10.61
N THR A 95 -12.29 -10.04 9.86
CA THR A 95 -12.00 -8.91 8.98
C THR A 95 -11.59 -7.66 9.78
N ALA A 96 -12.20 -7.43 10.95
CA ALA A 96 -11.84 -6.30 11.80
C ALA A 96 -10.43 -6.45 12.37
N PHE A 97 -10.02 -7.65 12.79
CA PHE A 97 -8.63 -7.93 13.17
C PHE A 97 -7.66 -7.63 12.03
N THR A 98 -7.96 -8.08 10.81
CA THR A 98 -7.11 -7.83 9.64
C THR A 98 -6.94 -6.34 9.35
N TYR A 99 -8.04 -5.57 9.38
CA TYR A 99 -7.98 -4.12 9.11
C TYR A 99 -7.32 -3.34 10.26
N ARG A 100 -7.54 -3.75 11.52
CA ARG A 100 -6.81 -3.16 12.65
C ARG A 100 -5.31 -3.43 12.54
N ALA A 101 -4.92 -4.64 12.18
CA ALA A 101 -3.53 -5.00 11.94
C ALA A 101 -2.90 -4.15 10.83
N ILE A 102 -3.58 -3.99 9.68
CA ILE A 102 -3.10 -3.13 8.59
C ILE A 102 -2.95 -1.68 9.08
N THR A 103 -3.90 -1.17 9.86
CA THR A 103 -3.87 0.18 10.41
C THR A 103 -2.70 0.36 11.38
N ARG A 104 -2.48 -0.59 12.29
CA ARG A 104 -1.35 -0.63 13.23
C ARG A 104 -0.01 -0.70 12.50
N SER A 105 0.06 -1.49 11.43
CA SER A 105 1.25 -1.56 10.59
C SER A 105 1.59 -0.20 9.94
N ARG A 106 0.59 0.54 9.47
CA ARG A 106 0.77 1.92 8.96
C ARG A 106 1.20 2.91 10.04
N LEU A 107 0.77 2.70 11.28
CA LEU A 107 1.20 3.49 12.45
C LEU A 107 2.60 3.12 12.94
N GLY A 108 3.24 2.06 12.40
CA GLY A 108 4.52 1.55 12.83
C GLY A 108 4.45 0.61 14.05
N ASN A 109 3.26 0.29 14.54
CA ASN A 109 3.01 -0.61 15.68
C ASN A 109 3.03 -2.07 15.20
N TYR A 110 4.20 -2.54 14.73
CA TYR A 110 4.31 -3.82 14.03
C TYR A 110 3.98 -5.03 14.92
N ASP A 111 4.41 -5.04 16.19
CA ASP A 111 4.18 -6.19 17.07
C ASP A 111 2.68 -6.38 17.37
N ASP A 112 1.96 -5.29 17.63
CA ASP A 112 0.50 -5.34 17.81
C ASP A 112 -0.22 -5.74 16.52
N ALA A 113 0.27 -5.27 15.37
CA ALA A 113 -0.25 -5.67 14.07
C ALA A 113 -0.07 -7.17 13.81
N LEU A 114 1.11 -7.71 14.13
CA LEU A 114 1.41 -9.14 13.97
C LEU A 114 0.55 -10.01 14.89
N SER A 115 0.25 -9.54 16.11
CA SER A 115 -0.68 -10.21 17.03
C SER A 115 -2.09 -10.27 16.43
N ASP A 116 -2.62 -9.15 15.90
CA ASP A 116 -3.95 -9.11 15.27
C ASP A 116 -4.03 -10.03 14.03
N PHE A 117 -2.96 -10.08 13.21
CA PHE A 117 -2.92 -11.01 12.08
C PHE A 117 -2.90 -12.46 12.55
N ALA A 118 -2.24 -12.77 13.68
CA ALA A 118 -2.24 -14.13 14.24
C ALA A 118 -3.66 -14.55 14.63
N GLU A 119 -4.40 -13.70 15.34
CA GLU A 119 -5.81 -13.92 15.70
C GLU A 119 -6.69 -14.11 14.44
N ALA A 120 -6.53 -13.21 13.43
CA ALA A 120 -7.29 -13.33 12.19
C ALA A 120 -7.06 -14.67 11.47
N ILE A 121 -5.81 -15.16 11.45
CA ILE A 121 -5.41 -16.41 10.79
C ILE A 121 -5.84 -17.62 11.63
N GLU A 122 -5.83 -17.53 12.96
CA GLU A 122 -6.34 -18.58 13.83
C GLU A 122 -7.85 -18.78 13.65
N LEU A 123 -8.60 -17.68 13.61
CA LEU A 123 -10.04 -17.70 13.36
C LEU A 123 -10.39 -18.19 11.95
N ARG A 124 -9.56 -17.84 10.95
CA ARG A 124 -9.78 -18.22 9.54
C ARG A 124 -8.45 -18.47 8.83
N PRO A 125 -7.95 -19.71 8.84
CA PRO A 125 -6.67 -20.09 8.21
C PRO A 125 -6.65 -19.99 6.68
N ASP A 126 -7.81 -19.88 6.04
CA ASP A 126 -8.01 -19.81 4.58
C ASP A 126 -8.10 -18.39 4.03
N LEU A 127 -7.62 -17.38 4.76
CA LEU A 127 -7.62 -15.97 4.34
C LEU A 127 -6.29 -15.59 3.67
N PRO A 128 -6.18 -15.62 2.31
CA PRO A 128 -4.93 -15.29 1.64
C PRO A 128 -4.45 -13.88 1.97
N ASN A 129 -5.36 -12.90 1.96
CA ASN A 129 -5.02 -11.50 2.21
C ASN A 129 -4.43 -11.23 3.61
N ALA A 130 -4.79 -12.04 4.62
CA ALA A 130 -4.18 -11.92 5.95
C ALA A 130 -2.70 -12.33 5.92
N TYR A 131 -2.36 -13.41 5.21
CA TYR A 131 -0.96 -13.80 5.00
C TYR A 131 -0.20 -12.76 4.20
N TYR A 132 -0.76 -12.24 3.10
CA TYR A 132 -0.11 -11.19 2.33
C TYR A 132 0.20 -9.95 3.18
N SER A 133 -0.80 -9.43 3.88
CA SER A 133 -0.65 -8.22 4.70
C SER A 133 0.30 -8.44 5.88
N ARG A 134 0.27 -9.64 6.51
CA ARG A 134 1.23 -10.00 7.55
C ARG A 134 2.65 -10.11 6.99
N GLY A 135 2.82 -10.69 5.82
CA GLY A 135 4.10 -10.75 5.11
C GLY A 135 4.66 -9.35 4.83
N VAL A 136 3.83 -8.41 4.37
CA VAL A 136 4.23 -7.00 4.19
C VAL A 136 4.62 -6.36 5.53
N THR A 137 3.84 -6.57 6.59
CA THR A 137 4.17 -6.07 7.93
C THR A 137 5.49 -6.64 8.44
N ARG A 138 5.74 -7.94 8.25
CA ARG A 138 7.02 -8.60 8.59
C ARG A 138 8.19 -8.07 7.79
N LEU A 139 8.00 -7.80 6.49
CA LEU A 139 9.01 -7.16 5.64
C LEU A 139 9.39 -5.77 6.20
N LEU A 140 8.41 -4.95 6.58
CA LEU A 140 8.62 -3.63 7.19
C LEU A 140 9.32 -3.74 8.56
N ASN A 141 8.98 -4.77 9.34
CA ASN A 141 9.60 -5.09 10.63
C ASN A 141 10.91 -5.90 10.48
N GLN A 142 11.47 -6.01 9.28
CA GLN A 142 12.73 -6.70 8.97
C GLN A 142 12.76 -8.21 9.32
N GLN A 143 11.61 -8.83 9.49
CA GLN A 143 11.45 -10.27 9.71
C GLN A 143 11.36 -11.01 8.36
N PHE A 144 12.48 -10.99 7.59
CA PHE A 144 12.47 -11.37 6.17
C PHE A 144 12.16 -12.84 5.94
N ARG A 145 12.61 -13.77 6.79
CA ARG A 145 12.34 -15.21 6.63
C ARG A 145 10.87 -15.53 6.85
N GLU A 146 10.31 -14.99 7.92
CA GLU A 146 8.91 -15.15 8.26
C GLU A 146 7.98 -14.48 7.25
N ALA A 147 8.43 -13.35 6.65
CA ALA A 147 7.72 -12.70 5.55
C ALA A 147 7.67 -13.59 4.29
N ILE A 148 8.77 -14.27 3.95
CA ILE A 148 8.81 -15.23 2.84
C ILE A 148 7.80 -16.36 3.06
N ASP A 149 7.74 -16.95 4.28
CA ASP A 149 6.78 -18.01 4.60
C ASP A 149 5.32 -17.55 4.40
N ASP A 150 5.03 -16.29 4.74
CA ASP A 150 3.69 -15.73 4.55
C ASP A 150 3.40 -15.46 3.05
N PHE A 151 4.33 -14.90 2.30
CA PHE A 151 4.17 -14.73 0.86
C PHE A 151 4.05 -16.08 0.13
N ASP A 152 4.75 -17.11 0.59
CA ASP A 152 4.61 -18.48 0.05
C ASP A 152 3.20 -19.05 0.26
N LYS A 153 2.61 -18.81 1.43
CA LYS A 153 1.24 -19.23 1.72
C LYS A 153 0.23 -18.47 0.86
N PHE A 154 0.43 -17.18 0.68
CA PHE A 154 -0.39 -16.37 -0.21
C PHE A 154 -0.28 -16.81 -1.67
N ILE A 155 0.93 -16.94 -2.21
CA ILE A 155 1.20 -17.29 -3.61
C ILE A 155 0.65 -18.69 -3.97
N ARG A 156 0.62 -19.63 -3.03
CA ARG A 156 0.01 -20.95 -3.27
C ARG A 156 -1.48 -20.88 -3.57
N GLN A 157 -2.18 -19.86 -3.07
CA GLN A 157 -3.60 -19.65 -3.27
C GLN A 157 -3.86 -18.63 -4.38
N GLU A 158 -3.05 -17.57 -4.46
CA GLU A 158 -3.21 -16.42 -5.34
C GLU A 158 -1.91 -16.15 -6.14
N ASN A 159 -1.65 -16.95 -7.17
CA ASN A 159 -0.38 -16.95 -7.90
C ASN A 159 -0.30 -15.90 -9.04
N LYS A 160 -1.33 -15.05 -9.19
CA LYS A 160 -1.38 -14.00 -10.24
C LYS A 160 -1.20 -12.59 -9.70
N VAL A 161 -0.73 -12.44 -8.48
CA VAL A 161 -0.49 -11.14 -7.84
C VAL A 161 0.99 -10.81 -7.90
N SER A 162 1.36 -9.90 -8.80
CA SER A 162 2.73 -9.46 -9.06
C SER A 162 3.45 -8.99 -7.79
N ASP A 163 2.75 -8.23 -6.96
CA ASP A 163 3.33 -7.61 -5.76
C ASP A 163 3.76 -8.64 -4.71
N ALA A 164 3.15 -9.82 -4.68
CA ALA A 164 3.56 -10.89 -3.77
C ALA A 164 4.95 -11.42 -4.13
N TYR A 165 5.21 -11.65 -5.41
CA TYR A 165 6.53 -12.04 -5.91
C TYR A 165 7.54 -10.91 -5.70
N LEU A 166 7.15 -9.66 -6.02
CA LEU A 166 8.01 -8.50 -5.83
C LEU A 166 8.46 -8.37 -4.37
N ASN A 167 7.54 -8.43 -3.41
CA ASN A 167 7.85 -8.30 -1.99
C ASN A 167 8.65 -9.49 -1.47
N ARG A 168 8.37 -10.72 -1.93
CA ARG A 168 9.18 -11.90 -1.58
C ARG A 168 10.59 -11.79 -2.14
N GLY A 169 10.74 -11.34 -3.39
CA GLY A 169 12.03 -11.04 -4.00
C GLY A 169 12.84 -9.99 -3.23
N VAL A 170 12.19 -8.96 -2.70
CA VAL A 170 12.83 -7.98 -1.81
C VAL A 170 13.32 -8.64 -0.52
N CYS A 171 12.53 -9.53 0.09
CA CYS A 171 12.98 -10.30 1.26
C CYS A 171 14.23 -11.14 0.95
N TYR A 172 14.25 -11.84 -0.19
CA TYR A 172 15.42 -12.59 -0.62
C TYR A 172 16.66 -11.70 -0.83
N LEU A 173 16.50 -10.48 -1.36
CA LEU A 173 17.62 -9.53 -1.47
C LEU A 173 18.22 -9.17 -0.12
N TYR A 174 17.39 -8.92 0.90
CA TYR A 174 17.87 -8.64 2.25
C TYR A 174 18.61 -9.84 2.86
N LEU A 175 18.16 -11.05 2.55
CA LEU A 175 18.83 -12.29 2.95
C LEU A 175 20.04 -12.64 2.06
N LYS A 176 20.39 -11.80 1.07
CA LYS A 176 21.49 -11.97 0.10
C LYS A 176 21.30 -13.18 -0.85
N ASP A 177 20.09 -13.72 -0.94
CA ASP A 177 19.74 -14.75 -1.93
C ASP A 177 19.35 -14.06 -3.25
N THR A 178 20.36 -13.65 -3.99
CA THR A 178 20.17 -12.92 -5.25
C THR A 178 19.55 -13.80 -6.35
N THR A 179 19.70 -15.11 -6.27
CA THR A 179 19.13 -16.04 -7.26
C THR A 179 17.62 -16.12 -7.13
N GLN A 180 17.10 -16.31 -5.92
CA GLN A 180 15.66 -16.33 -5.67
C GLN A 180 15.03 -14.95 -5.89
N ALA A 181 15.73 -13.87 -5.49
CA ALA A 181 15.26 -12.52 -5.74
C ALA A 181 15.06 -12.24 -7.24
N TYR A 182 16.05 -12.64 -8.07
CA TYR A 182 15.96 -12.46 -9.53
C TYR A 182 14.80 -13.25 -10.14
N ALA A 183 14.62 -14.51 -9.75
CA ALA A 183 13.52 -15.35 -10.21
C ALA A 183 12.13 -14.78 -9.83
N ASP A 184 12.02 -14.20 -8.64
CA ASP A 184 10.80 -13.57 -8.18
C ASP A 184 10.51 -12.26 -8.92
N PHE A 185 11.50 -11.40 -9.16
CA PHE A 185 11.32 -10.20 -9.97
C PHE A 185 10.94 -10.52 -11.42
N GLU A 186 11.54 -11.55 -12.01
CA GLU A 186 11.16 -12.03 -13.34
C GLU A 186 9.70 -12.51 -13.37
N THR A 187 9.28 -13.23 -12.33
CA THR A 187 7.89 -13.69 -12.20
C THR A 187 6.93 -12.53 -11.99
N ALA A 188 7.30 -11.53 -11.17
CA ALA A 188 6.52 -10.31 -10.98
C ALA A 188 6.31 -9.55 -12.29
N ILE A 189 7.37 -9.38 -13.10
CA ILE A 189 7.30 -8.77 -14.44
C ILE A 189 6.39 -9.58 -15.39
N ARG A 190 6.53 -10.91 -15.40
CA ARG A 190 5.70 -11.77 -16.24
C ARG A 190 4.22 -11.70 -15.86
N THR A 191 3.94 -11.52 -14.57
CA THR A 191 2.57 -11.42 -14.03
C THR A 191 1.95 -10.05 -14.28
N ASN A 192 2.71 -8.98 -14.12
CA ASN A 192 2.29 -7.62 -14.45
C ASN A 192 3.43 -6.87 -15.16
N ARG A 193 3.30 -6.72 -16.48
CA ARG A 193 4.29 -6.05 -17.33
C ARG A 193 4.27 -4.53 -17.24
N GLU A 194 3.27 -3.96 -16.57
CA GLU A 194 3.10 -2.51 -16.42
C GLU A 194 3.57 -1.99 -15.05
N ASN A 195 4.11 -2.88 -14.19
CA ASN A 195 4.62 -2.47 -12.88
C ASN A 195 6.09 -1.99 -13.00
N PRO A 196 6.35 -0.66 -12.91
CA PRO A 196 7.70 -0.12 -13.06
C PRO A 196 8.64 -0.58 -11.95
N MET A 197 8.12 -0.84 -10.74
CA MET A 197 8.91 -1.24 -9.60
C MET A 197 9.58 -2.61 -9.82
N SER A 198 8.89 -3.55 -10.48
CA SER A 198 9.43 -4.87 -10.75
C SER A 198 10.66 -4.83 -11.67
N TYR A 199 10.59 -4.03 -12.73
CA TYR A 199 11.74 -3.77 -13.61
C TYR A 199 12.87 -3.06 -12.86
N ASN A 200 12.53 -2.01 -12.12
CA ASN A 200 13.55 -1.26 -11.38
C ASN A 200 14.30 -2.17 -10.39
N ARG A 201 13.61 -3.04 -9.65
CA ARG A 201 14.26 -3.95 -8.69
C ARG A 201 15.14 -4.99 -9.38
N ARG A 202 14.73 -5.52 -10.53
CA ARG A 202 15.59 -6.44 -11.31
C ARG A 202 16.80 -5.69 -11.86
N GLY A 203 16.61 -4.52 -12.44
CA GLY A 203 17.70 -3.66 -12.92
C GLY A 203 18.71 -3.27 -11.83
N GLU A 204 18.26 -2.96 -10.60
CA GLU A 204 19.15 -2.73 -9.47
C GLU A 204 20.02 -3.94 -9.14
N LEU A 205 19.46 -5.14 -9.22
CA LEU A 205 20.20 -6.37 -9.00
C LEU A 205 21.23 -6.61 -10.13
N GLU A 206 20.83 -6.39 -11.38
CA GLU A 206 21.70 -6.50 -12.55
C GLU A 206 22.83 -5.48 -12.51
N MET A 207 22.55 -4.24 -12.14
CA MET A 207 23.57 -3.20 -11.95
C MET A 207 24.61 -3.61 -10.89
N LYS A 208 24.18 -4.17 -9.74
CA LYS A 208 25.08 -4.70 -8.71
C LYS A 208 25.97 -5.86 -9.23
N GLN A 209 25.46 -6.63 -10.17
CA GLN A 209 26.22 -7.71 -10.84
C GLN A 209 27.03 -7.20 -12.04
N GLN A 210 27.12 -5.89 -12.27
CA GLN A 210 27.78 -5.24 -13.40
C GLN A 210 27.23 -5.62 -14.77
N ARG A 211 25.99 -6.14 -14.81
CA ARG A 211 25.26 -6.41 -16.06
C ARG A 211 24.55 -5.12 -16.51
N TYR A 212 25.37 -4.15 -16.90
CA TYR A 212 24.90 -2.78 -17.16
C TYR A 212 23.96 -2.65 -18.34
N LYS A 213 24.07 -3.50 -19.37
CA LYS A 213 23.18 -3.47 -20.53
C LYS A 213 21.78 -3.95 -20.18
N GLU A 214 21.68 -5.01 -19.41
CA GLU A 214 20.43 -5.58 -18.93
C GLU A 214 19.76 -4.60 -17.95
N ALA A 215 20.52 -4.04 -17.02
CA ALA A 215 20.04 -3.04 -16.08
C ALA A 215 19.47 -1.80 -16.79
N GLU A 216 20.17 -1.28 -17.82
CA GLU A 216 19.69 -0.18 -18.65
C GLU A 216 18.35 -0.50 -19.32
N ALA A 217 18.24 -1.70 -19.91
CA ALA A 217 17.00 -2.14 -20.56
C ALA A 217 15.83 -2.22 -19.56
N ASP A 218 16.08 -2.67 -18.34
CA ASP A 218 15.07 -2.74 -17.29
C ASP A 218 14.66 -1.36 -16.80
N PHE A 219 15.61 -0.43 -16.59
CA PHE A 219 15.26 0.94 -16.25
C PHE A 219 14.50 1.65 -17.37
N ASP A 220 14.84 1.38 -18.64
CA ASP A 220 14.09 1.87 -19.79
C ASP A 220 12.65 1.36 -19.77
N MET A 221 12.44 0.09 -19.46
CA MET A 221 11.08 -0.47 -19.34
C MET A 221 10.32 0.13 -18.19
N ALA A 222 10.94 0.31 -17.01
CA ALA A 222 10.31 0.97 -15.88
C ALA A 222 9.86 2.41 -16.22
N ILE A 223 10.70 3.18 -16.92
CA ILE A 223 10.38 4.54 -17.39
C ILE A 223 9.26 4.53 -18.44
N ARG A 224 9.17 3.51 -19.29
CA ARG A 224 8.04 3.37 -20.22
C ARG A 224 6.74 3.05 -19.51
N CYS A 225 6.77 2.25 -18.44
CA CYS A 225 5.59 1.96 -17.63
C CYS A 225 5.12 3.19 -16.85
N ASP A 226 6.05 3.96 -16.29
CA ASP A 226 5.77 5.22 -15.60
C ASP A 226 6.87 6.25 -15.91
N SER A 227 6.54 7.24 -16.74
CA SER A 227 7.45 8.31 -17.13
C SER A 227 7.84 9.29 -16.00
N ASN A 228 7.23 9.14 -14.82
CA ASN A 228 7.55 9.90 -13.62
C ASN A 228 8.22 9.03 -12.53
N TYR A 229 8.56 7.79 -12.85
CA TYR A 229 9.19 6.88 -11.88
C TYR A 229 10.66 7.27 -11.65
N LEU A 230 10.87 8.17 -10.70
CA LEU A 230 12.11 8.85 -10.38
C LEU A 230 13.30 7.90 -10.20
N LEU A 231 13.09 6.78 -9.48
CA LEU A 231 14.17 5.84 -9.15
C LEU A 231 14.82 5.23 -10.40
N SER A 232 14.07 4.99 -11.47
CA SER A 232 14.63 4.40 -12.69
C SER A 232 15.49 5.39 -13.46
N TYR A 233 15.14 6.68 -13.50
CA TYR A 233 16.03 7.69 -14.04
C TYR A 233 17.33 7.80 -13.23
N PHE A 234 17.21 7.84 -11.89
CA PHE A 234 18.39 7.89 -11.02
C PHE A 234 19.31 6.70 -11.23
N ASN A 235 18.77 5.49 -11.22
CA ASN A 235 19.54 4.26 -11.38
C ASN A 235 20.15 4.15 -12.79
N ARG A 236 19.43 4.56 -13.84
CA ARG A 236 19.94 4.59 -15.22
C ARG A 236 21.06 5.61 -15.38
N ALA A 237 20.95 6.77 -14.71
CA ALA A 237 22.02 7.75 -14.67
C ALA A 237 23.30 7.19 -14.05
N ILE A 238 23.21 6.38 -13.00
CA ILE A 238 24.36 5.68 -12.40
C ILE A 238 24.95 4.68 -13.41
N VAL A 239 24.13 3.91 -14.14
CA VAL A 239 24.59 3.00 -15.20
C VAL A 239 25.33 3.77 -16.29
N TYR A 240 24.78 4.91 -16.75
CA TYR A 240 25.42 5.76 -17.77
C TYR A 240 26.78 6.29 -17.28
N SER A 241 26.86 6.77 -16.04
CA SER A 241 28.12 7.21 -15.45
C SER A 241 29.13 6.06 -15.39
N SER A 242 28.73 4.88 -14.93
CA SER A 242 29.58 3.69 -14.82
C SER A 242 30.06 3.14 -16.17
N THR A 243 29.37 3.47 -17.25
CA THR A 243 29.67 3.03 -18.62
C THR A 243 30.26 4.13 -19.50
N ASN A 244 30.81 5.19 -18.88
CA ASN A 244 31.45 6.33 -19.54
C ASN A 244 30.53 7.08 -20.52
N ARG A 245 29.28 7.28 -20.13
CA ARG A 245 28.26 8.03 -20.90
C ARG A 245 27.75 9.25 -20.08
N PRO A 246 28.65 10.21 -19.76
CA PRO A 246 28.35 11.28 -18.79
C PRO A 246 27.21 12.21 -19.24
N MET A 247 27.07 12.49 -20.54
CA MET A 247 26.00 13.37 -21.01
C MET A 247 24.61 12.76 -20.82
N GLN A 248 24.47 11.43 -21.03
CA GLN A 248 23.22 10.72 -20.77
C GLN A 248 22.93 10.66 -19.26
N SER A 249 23.96 10.41 -18.45
CA SER A 249 23.86 10.47 -17.00
C SER A 249 23.34 11.82 -16.48
N LEU A 250 23.91 12.93 -17.00
CA LEU A 250 23.48 14.28 -16.63
C LEU A 250 22.04 14.55 -17.03
N ALA A 251 21.62 14.12 -18.23
CA ALA A 251 20.23 14.28 -18.69
C ALA A 251 19.24 13.56 -17.76
N ASP A 252 19.56 12.34 -17.33
CA ASP A 252 18.71 11.58 -16.41
C ASP A 252 18.69 12.22 -15.00
N PHE A 253 19.82 12.67 -14.47
CA PHE A 253 19.85 13.40 -13.20
C PHE A 253 19.07 14.71 -13.27
N ASP A 254 19.14 15.44 -14.39
CA ASP A 254 18.32 16.64 -14.60
C ASP A 254 16.84 16.30 -14.62
N ARG A 255 16.45 15.14 -15.19
CA ARG A 255 15.07 14.67 -15.13
C ARG A 255 14.62 14.34 -13.71
N VAL A 256 15.47 13.68 -12.91
CA VAL A 256 15.19 13.44 -11.47
C VAL A 256 14.93 14.76 -10.75
N LEU A 257 15.76 15.79 -10.96
CA LEU A 257 15.61 17.09 -10.30
C LEU A 257 14.41 17.91 -10.81
N GLN A 258 13.91 17.65 -12.02
CA GLN A 258 12.62 18.18 -12.48
C GLN A 258 11.44 17.54 -11.75
N LEU A 259 11.54 16.24 -11.40
CA LEU A 259 10.50 15.51 -10.68
C LEU A 259 10.55 15.78 -9.17
N ASP A 260 11.77 15.89 -8.61
CA ASP A 260 12.03 16.19 -7.20
C ASP A 260 13.25 17.11 -7.09
N SER A 261 12.98 18.40 -7.01
CA SER A 261 14.01 19.45 -6.90
C SER A 261 14.76 19.43 -5.56
N THR A 262 14.32 18.65 -4.58
CA THR A 262 14.94 18.58 -3.24
C THR A 262 15.89 17.39 -3.08
N ASN A 263 16.04 16.56 -4.11
CA ASN A 263 16.81 15.32 -4.06
C ASN A 263 18.33 15.59 -3.94
N SER A 264 18.82 15.69 -2.72
CA SER A 264 20.22 15.99 -2.42
C SER A 264 21.20 14.96 -2.98
N LEU A 265 20.83 13.67 -2.97
CA LEU A 265 21.67 12.61 -3.53
C LEU A 265 21.87 12.76 -5.05
N THR A 266 20.86 13.25 -5.75
CA THR A 266 20.97 13.52 -7.19
C THR A 266 21.90 14.70 -7.47
N TYR A 267 21.82 15.78 -6.69
CA TYR A 267 22.78 16.88 -6.80
C TYR A 267 24.20 16.42 -6.61
N PHE A 268 24.45 15.61 -5.59
CA PHE A 268 25.77 15.06 -5.30
C PHE A 268 26.32 14.21 -6.46
N ASN A 269 25.53 13.24 -6.94
CA ASN A 269 25.96 12.38 -8.05
C ASN A 269 26.14 13.16 -9.35
N ARG A 270 25.27 14.14 -9.65
CA ARG A 270 25.41 15.01 -10.81
C ARG A 270 26.69 15.85 -10.76
N ALA A 271 27.06 16.37 -9.57
CA ALA A 271 28.30 17.09 -9.38
C ALA A 271 29.53 16.20 -9.63
N ILE A 272 29.52 14.94 -9.18
CA ILE A 272 30.58 13.97 -9.48
C ILE A 272 30.74 13.80 -10.99
N VAL A 273 29.65 13.58 -11.73
CA VAL A 273 29.70 13.40 -13.20
C VAL A 273 30.24 14.67 -13.88
N ARG A 274 29.81 15.88 -13.46
CA ARG A 274 30.35 17.14 -13.99
C ARG A 274 31.83 17.31 -13.73
N SER A 275 32.29 16.96 -12.53
CA SER A 275 33.73 16.99 -12.19
C SER A 275 34.54 16.03 -13.08
N GLN A 276 34.00 14.84 -13.39
CA GLN A 276 34.67 13.88 -14.27
C GLN A 276 34.86 14.38 -15.70
N ILE A 277 33.96 15.22 -16.19
CA ILE A 277 34.08 15.84 -17.54
C ILE A 277 34.78 17.22 -17.53
N GLY A 278 35.28 17.67 -16.35
CA GLY A 278 35.98 18.96 -16.22
C GLY A 278 35.05 20.18 -16.14
N ASP A 279 33.77 20.03 -15.97
CA ASP A 279 32.80 21.13 -15.79
C ASP A 279 32.69 21.56 -14.33
N TYR A 280 33.81 22.04 -13.78
CA TYR A 280 33.93 22.42 -12.36
C TYR A 280 33.04 23.59 -11.97
N ASN A 281 32.74 24.53 -12.91
CA ASN A 281 31.92 25.70 -12.62
C ASN A 281 30.45 25.34 -12.33
N ARG A 282 29.97 24.21 -12.83
CA ARG A 282 28.60 23.71 -12.60
C ARG A 282 28.56 22.51 -11.63
N ALA A 283 29.73 22.07 -11.16
CA ALA A 283 29.82 20.99 -10.18
C ALA A 283 29.64 21.48 -8.74
N MET A 284 29.92 22.77 -8.49
CA MET A 284 29.64 23.45 -7.23
C MET A 284 28.21 23.93 -7.17
#